data_c62334f2900c8a07fc3e12cc45a81078
#
_entry.id   c62334f2900c8a07fc3e12cc45a81078
#
_cell.length_a   1.000
_cell.length_b   1.000
_cell.length_c   1.000
_cell.angle_alpha   90.00
_cell.angle_beta   90.00
_cell.angle_gamma   90.00
#
_symmetry.space_group_name_H-M   'P 1'
#
loop_
_entity.id
_entity.type
_entity.pdbx_description
1 polymer ?
#
loop_
_entity_poly.entity_id
_entity_poly.type
_entity_poly.pdbx_seq_one_letter_code
_entity_poly.pdbx_strand_id
1 'polypeptide(L)'
;VSIIXKIHSELGALTAGVDKARGLTAAAGSXAQEVGARAAGAGFAAVAVGMARVHDAIQNVQAGFGRFSASAGEAAKATAAVPRQGTPQETVAGXAPVQSALDNARDAGTQVISQLGDVQQLVRAVLHGGQPGPLLQTLNEAKQIVVLLVERTGTTRQAIEAAVAEARQLGSSGN
;
A
#
# COMPACT_ATOMS: atom_id res chain seq x y z
N VAL A 1 -9.07 -20.25 -16.01
CA VAL A 1 -9.41 -19.29 -14.95
C VAL A 1 -9.77 -17.97 -15.61
N SER A 2 -10.93 -17.46 -15.28
CA SER A 2 -11.37 -16.19 -15.85
C SER A 2 -10.50 -15.05 -15.37
N ILE A 3 -10.46 -13.99 -16.13
CA ILE A 3 -9.70 -12.80 -15.76
C ILE A 3 -10.23 -12.23 -14.43
N ILE A 4 -11.52 -12.36 -14.18
CA ILE A 4 -12.12 -11.88 -12.94
C ILE A 4 -11.60 -12.65 -11.72
N UNK A 5 -11.41 -13.65 -11.85
CA UNK A 5 -10.95 -14.40 -10.90
C UNK A 5 -9.63 -14.12 -10.57
N LYS A 6 -8.92 -14.07 -11.56
CA LYS A 6 -7.52 -13.73 -11.41
C LYS A 6 -7.35 -12.36 -10.72
N ILE A 7 -8.12 -11.37 -11.16
CA ILE A 7 -8.11 -10.06 -10.55
C ILE A 7 -8.50 -10.16 -9.06
N HIS A 8 -9.51 -10.93 -8.76
CA HIS A 8 -9.97 -11.13 -7.39
C HIS A 8 -8.84 -11.69 -6.51
N SER A 9 -8.11 -12.67 -7.04
CA SER A 9 -6.97 -13.27 -6.35
C SER A 9 -5.86 -12.23 -6.11
N GLU A 10 -5.56 -11.43 -7.12
CA GLU A 10 -4.55 -10.38 -7.00
C GLU A 10 -4.93 -9.35 -5.96
N LEU A 11 -6.21 -9.02 -5.87
CA LEU A 11 -6.67 -8.04 -4.88
C LEU A 11 -6.62 -8.60 -3.47
N GLY A 12 -6.85 -9.91 -3.32
CA GLY A 12 -6.66 -10.57 -2.03
C GLY A 12 -5.21 -10.48 -1.58
N ALA A 13 -4.28 -10.72 -2.50
CA ALA A 13 -2.85 -10.62 -2.21
C ALA A 13 -2.47 -9.16 -1.88
N LEU A 14 -3.06 -8.21 -2.57
CA LEU A 14 -2.81 -6.78 -2.30
C LEU A 14 -3.25 -6.43 -0.87
N THR A 15 -4.45 -6.83 -0.49
CA THR A 15 -4.99 -6.55 0.83
C THR A 15 -4.11 -7.17 1.92
N ALA A 16 -3.70 -8.43 1.73
CA ALA A 16 -2.84 -9.12 2.70
C ALA A 16 -1.48 -8.42 2.81
N GLY A 17 -0.92 -7.98 1.69
CA GLY A 17 0.35 -7.27 1.69
C GLY A 17 0.28 -5.92 2.39
N VAL A 18 -0.81 -5.18 2.17
CA VAL A 18 -1.03 -3.90 2.85
C VAL A 18 -1.08 -4.13 4.37
N ASP A 19 -1.81 -5.16 4.80
CA ASP A 19 -1.93 -5.47 6.23
C ASP A 19 -0.56 -5.82 6.82
N LYS A 20 0.24 -6.59 6.11
CA LYS A 20 1.58 -6.97 6.59
C LYS A 20 2.48 -5.74 6.73
N ALA A 21 2.52 -4.89 5.71
CA ALA A 21 3.35 -3.69 5.75
C ALA A 21 2.89 -2.73 6.85
N ARG A 22 1.57 -2.63 7.04
CA ARG A 22 0.99 -1.80 8.07
C ARG A 22 1.39 -2.29 9.47
N GLY A 23 1.39 -3.62 9.67
CA GLY A 23 1.81 -4.22 10.93
C GLY A 23 3.28 -3.97 11.22
N LEU A 24 4.14 -4.07 10.21
CA LEU A 24 5.57 -3.76 10.38
C LEU A 24 5.77 -2.30 10.74
N THR A 25 4.99 -1.42 10.13
CA THR A 25 5.07 0.02 10.42
C THR A 25 4.61 0.31 11.85
N ALA A 26 3.57 -0.38 12.31
CA ALA A 26 3.13 -0.26 13.71
C ALA A 26 4.22 -0.73 14.67
N ALA A 27 4.91 -1.83 14.34
CA ALA A 27 6.01 -2.32 15.15
C ALA A 27 7.15 -1.30 15.20
N ALA A 28 7.43 -0.63 14.09
CA ALA A 28 8.43 0.44 14.06
C ALA A 28 8.02 1.59 14.97
N GLY A 29 6.73 1.92 15.00
CA GLY A 29 6.20 2.95 15.89
C GLY A 29 6.43 2.62 17.34
N SER A 30 6.21 1.39 17.72
CA SER A 30 6.49 0.92 19.08
C SER A 30 7.98 1.02 19.40
N UNK A 31 8.73 0.80 18.54
CA UNK A 31 9.96 0.86 18.66
C UNK A 31 10.44 2.08 18.88
N ALA A 32 10.06 3.00 18.13
CA ALA A 32 10.43 4.40 18.31
C ALA A 32 10.06 4.90 19.71
N GLN A 33 8.90 4.54 20.19
CA GLN A 33 8.48 4.91 21.54
C GLN A 33 9.43 4.36 22.60
N GLU A 34 9.84 3.11 22.46
CA GLU A 34 10.74 2.46 23.41
C GLU A 34 12.10 3.14 23.41
N VAL A 35 12.64 3.41 22.22
CA VAL A 35 13.93 4.11 22.11
C VAL A 35 13.85 5.49 22.75
N GLY A 36 12.74 6.20 22.47
CA GLY A 36 12.53 7.53 23.06
C GLY A 36 12.46 7.49 24.57
N ALA A 37 11.76 6.51 25.14
CA ALA A 37 11.62 6.37 26.58
C ALA A 37 12.99 6.07 27.23
N ARG A 38 13.76 5.18 26.62
CA ARG A 38 15.11 4.86 27.13
C ARG A 38 16.01 6.09 27.06
N ALA A 39 15.94 6.84 25.96
CA ALA A 39 16.74 8.04 25.81
C ALA A 39 16.40 9.09 26.86
N ALA A 40 15.09 9.27 27.11
CA ALA A 40 14.63 10.20 28.14
C ALA A 40 15.16 9.80 29.51
N GLY A 41 15.07 8.51 29.84
CA GLY A 41 15.56 8.00 31.12
C GLY A 41 17.06 8.13 31.30
N ALA A 42 17.80 8.09 30.19
CA ALA A 42 19.27 8.24 30.21
C ALA A 42 19.73 9.67 30.08
N GLY A 43 18.81 10.62 29.94
CA GLY A 43 19.17 12.04 29.85
C GLY A 43 19.47 12.53 28.44
N PHE A 44 19.19 11.73 27.41
CA PHE A 44 19.38 12.11 26.01
C PHE A 44 18.11 12.76 25.48
N ALA A 45 17.88 14.01 25.91
CA ALA A 45 16.64 14.72 25.63
C ALA A 45 16.41 14.93 24.13
N ALA A 46 17.47 15.24 23.37
CA ALA A 46 17.32 15.48 21.93
C ALA A 46 16.87 14.21 21.20
N VAL A 47 17.41 13.07 21.61
CA VAL A 47 16.99 11.79 21.02
C VAL A 47 15.53 11.50 21.39
N ALA A 48 15.14 11.75 22.64
CA ALA A 48 13.78 11.53 23.09
C ALA A 48 12.78 12.37 22.26
N VAL A 49 13.11 13.66 22.06
CA VAL A 49 12.27 14.54 21.25
C VAL A 49 12.23 14.07 19.79
N GLY A 50 13.37 13.68 19.25
CA GLY A 50 13.46 13.18 17.89
C GLY A 50 12.65 11.93 17.68
N MET A 51 12.67 11.01 18.64
CA MET A 51 11.90 9.78 18.54
C MET A 51 10.40 10.04 18.62
N ALA A 52 10.00 11.06 19.39
CA ALA A 52 8.60 11.47 19.41
C ALA A 52 8.16 11.95 18.02
N ARG A 53 9.02 12.68 17.33
CA ARG A 53 8.75 13.11 15.96
C ARG A 53 8.65 11.91 15.01
N VAL A 54 9.54 10.92 15.19
CA VAL A 54 9.49 9.69 14.39
C VAL A 54 8.16 9.00 14.62
N HIS A 55 7.74 8.89 15.87
CA HIS A 55 6.45 8.26 16.20
C HIS A 55 5.31 8.99 15.51
N ASP A 56 5.30 10.32 15.58
CA ASP A 56 4.23 11.10 14.94
C ASP A 56 4.24 10.92 13.42
N ALA A 57 5.44 10.88 12.82
CA ALA A 57 5.56 10.66 11.38
C ALA A 57 5.02 9.28 11.00
N ILE A 58 5.27 8.28 11.84
CA ILE A 58 4.75 6.93 11.61
C ILE A 58 3.22 6.93 11.70
N GLN A 59 2.65 7.72 12.59
CA GLN A 59 1.19 7.83 12.66
C GLN A 59 0.62 8.38 11.36
N ASN A 60 1.31 9.33 10.74
CA ASN A 60 0.90 9.86 9.43
C ASN A 60 0.99 8.78 8.34
N VAL A 61 2.05 7.96 8.39
CA VAL A 61 2.16 6.83 7.46
C VAL A 61 0.98 5.88 7.65
N GLN A 62 0.57 5.64 8.89
CA GLN A 62 -0.55 4.74 9.16
C GLN A 62 -1.85 5.27 8.56
N ALA A 63 -2.04 6.59 8.57
CA ALA A 63 -3.18 7.19 7.89
C ALA A 63 -3.11 6.92 6.37
N GLY A 64 -1.92 7.01 5.81
CA GLY A 64 -1.69 6.68 4.39
C GLY A 64 -2.02 5.23 4.09
N PHE A 65 -1.61 4.32 4.98
CA PHE A 65 -1.97 2.90 4.84
C PHE A 65 -3.48 2.70 4.90
N GLY A 66 -4.18 3.50 5.71
CA GLY A 66 -5.63 3.45 5.77
C GLY A 66 -6.26 3.76 4.42
N ARG A 67 -5.75 4.79 3.74
CA ARG A 67 -6.25 5.15 2.40
C ARG A 67 -5.93 4.05 1.39
N PHE A 68 -4.73 3.47 1.48
CA PHE A 68 -4.31 2.39 0.60
C PHE A 68 -5.23 1.17 0.79
N SER A 69 -5.46 0.81 2.05
CA SER A 69 -6.35 -0.30 2.40
C SER A 69 -7.78 -0.07 1.90
N ALA A 70 -8.28 1.15 2.07
CA ALA A 70 -9.62 1.50 1.61
C ALA A 70 -9.75 1.38 0.10
N SER A 71 -8.74 1.84 -0.65
CA SER A 71 -8.76 1.75 -2.11
C SER A 71 -8.68 0.30 -2.57
N ALA A 72 -7.86 -0.53 -1.91
CA ALA A 72 -7.78 -1.95 -2.22
C ALA A 72 -9.13 -2.62 -1.97
N GLY A 73 -9.79 -2.25 -0.87
CA GLY A 73 -11.12 -2.75 -0.56
C GLY A 73 -12.17 -2.36 -1.60
N GLU A 74 -12.10 -1.12 -2.07
CA GLU A 74 -13.00 -0.64 -3.11
C GLU A 74 -12.79 -1.42 -4.42
N ALA A 75 -11.53 -1.70 -4.76
CA ALA A 75 -11.23 -2.49 -5.95
C ALA A 75 -11.79 -3.91 -5.82
N ALA A 76 -11.65 -4.52 -4.66
CA ALA A 76 -12.17 -5.86 -4.42
C ALA A 76 -13.70 -5.88 -4.52
N LYS A 77 -14.34 -4.87 -3.95
CA LYS A 77 -15.80 -4.75 -3.99
C LYS A 77 -16.28 -4.57 -5.43
N ALA A 78 -15.61 -3.71 -6.19
CA ALA A 78 -15.97 -3.47 -7.59
C ALA A 78 -15.77 -4.72 -8.43
N THR A 79 -14.71 -5.49 -8.17
CA THR A 79 -14.45 -6.75 -8.89
C THR A 79 -15.54 -7.76 -8.60
N ALA A 80 -15.97 -7.85 -7.35
CA ALA A 80 -17.05 -8.79 -6.97
C ALA A 80 -18.36 -8.47 -7.68
N ALA A 81 -18.55 -7.20 -8.05
CA ALA A 81 -19.77 -6.78 -8.72
C ALA A 81 -19.76 -7.06 -10.24
N VAL A 82 -18.61 -7.40 -10.81
CA VAL A 82 -18.52 -7.69 -12.26
C VAL A 82 -19.12 -9.06 -12.53
N PRO A 83 -20.08 -9.18 -13.47
CA PRO A 83 -20.64 -10.49 -13.79
C PRO A 83 -19.58 -11.42 -14.38
N ARG A 84 -19.53 -12.65 -13.91
CA ARG A 84 -18.54 -13.62 -14.40
C ARG A 84 -18.83 -14.05 -15.83
N GLN A 85 -20.10 -14.08 -16.20
CA GLN A 85 -20.54 -14.47 -17.54
C GLN A 85 -21.38 -13.36 -18.16
N GLY A 86 -20.84 -12.17 -18.10
CA GLY A 86 -21.55 -11.01 -18.63
C GLY A 86 -21.32 -10.82 -20.13
N THR A 87 -22.11 -9.93 -20.69
CA THR A 87 -21.91 -9.50 -22.07
C THR A 87 -20.63 -8.68 -22.17
N PRO A 88 -20.10 -8.45 -23.38
CA PRO A 88 -18.95 -7.55 -23.53
C PRO A 88 -19.20 -6.15 -22.97
N GLN A 89 -20.42 -5.63 -23.15
CA GLN A 89 -20.77 -4.31 -22.61
C GLN A 89 -20.74 -4.31 -21.09
N GLU A 90 -21.23 -5.39 -20.46
CA GLU A 90 -21.20 -5.52 -19.00
C GLU A 90 -19.76 -5.59 -18.48
N THR A 91 -18.89 -6.27 -19.21
CA THR A 91 -17.47 -6.37 -18.84
C THR A 91 -16.81 -5.00 -18.90
N VAL A 92 -17.04 -4.28 -19.99
CA VAL A 92 -16.46 -2.92 -20.14
C VAL A 92 -16.96 -2.01 -19.01
N ALA A 93 -18.25 -2.02 -18.75
CA ALA A 93 -18.83 -1.18 -17.71
C ALA A 93 -18.33 -1.55 -16.32
N GLY A 94 -18.19 -2.83 -16.07
CA GLY A 94 -17.71 -3.33 -14.79
C GLY A 94 -16.24 -3.06 -14.51
N UNK A 95 -15.47 -2.95 -15.27
CA UNK A 95 -14.24 -2.80 -15.16
C UNK A 95 -13.84 -1.54 -14.88
N ALA A 96 -14.55 -0.51 -15.32
CA ALA A 96 -14.17 0.89 -15.09
C ALA A 96 -14.03 1.23 -13.60
N PRO A 97 -14.96 0.86 -12.72
CA PRO A 97 -14.77 1.13 -11.29
C PRO A 97 -13.55 0.42 -10.70
N VAL A 98 -13.23 -0.78 -11.21
CA VAL A 98 -12.05 -1.50 -10.75
C VAL A 98 -10.79 -0.72 -11.12
N GLN A 99 -10.72 -0.23 -12.35
CA GLN A 99 -9.58 0.57 -12.80
C GLN A 99 -9.41 1.83 -11.97
N SER A 100 -10.51 2.53 -11.69
CA SER A 100 -10.47 3.73 -10.84
C SER A 100 -9.94 3.41 -9.45
N ALA A 101 -10.43 2.35 -8.84
CA ALA A 101 -10.01 1.97 -7.49
C ALA A 101 -8.54 1.57 -7.48
N LEU A 102 -8.06 0.88 -8.53
CA LEU A 102 -6.65 0.52 -8.63
C LEU A 102 -5.75 1.75 -8.81
N ASP A 103 -6.21 2.73 -9.58
CA ASP A 103 -5.46 3.99 -9.70
C ASP A 103 -5.33 4.68 -8.35
N ASN A 104 -6.42 4.72 -7.59
CA ASN A 104 -6.42 5.31 -6.25
C ASN A 104 -5.49 4.53 -5.32
N ALA A 105 -5.51 3.20 -5.40
CA ALA A 105 -4.63 2.36 -4.59
C ALA A 105 -3.17 2.61 -4.94
N ARG A 106 -2.86 2.74 -6.22
CA ARG A 106 -1.48 3.00 -6.66
C ARG A 106 -1.00 4.34 -6.13
N ASP A 107 -1.84 5.37 -6.23
CA ASP A 107 -1.49 6.70 -5.72
C ASP A 107 -1.26 6.67 -4.21
N ALA A 108 -2.14 5.98 -3.48
CA ALA A 108 -2.00 5.88 -2.02
C ALA A 108 -0.73 5.11 -1.65
N GLY A 109 -0.44 4.03 -2.35
CA GLY A 109 0.77 3.24 -2.11
C GLY A 109 2.03 4.04 -2.40
N THR A 110 2.04 4.80 -3.50
CA THR A 110 3.18 5.65 -3.85
C THR A 110 3.43 6.70 -2.77
N GLN A 111 2.36 7.26 -2.23
CA GLN A 111 2.49 8.24 -1.14
C GLN A 111 3.06 7.59 0.12
N VAL A 112 2.63 6.37 0.45
CA VAL A 112 3.16 5.63 1.60
C VAL A 112 4.65 5.37 1.42
N ILE A 113 5.09 4.99 0.20
CA ILE A 113 6.52 4.79 -0.08
C ILE A 113 7.31 6.06 0.25
N SER A 114 6.83 7.20 -0.22
CA SER A 114 7.48 8.48 0.02
C SER A 114 7.53 8.80 1.51
N GLN A 115 6.41 8.60 2.21
CA GLN A 115 6.33 8.87 3.64
C GLN A 115 7.28 7.96 4.43
N LEU A 116 7.36 6.67 4.07
CA LEU A 116 8.28 5.74 4.73
C LEU A 116 9.72 6.18 4.52
N GLY A 117 10.05 6.65 3.32
CA GLY A 117 11.38 7.17 3.03
C GLY A 117 11.73 8.37 3.92
N ASP A 118 10.77 9.26 4.11
CA ASP A 118 10.95 10.43 4.97
C ASP A 118 11.17 10.00 6.43
N VAL A 119 10.43 9.01 6.91
CA VAL A 119 10.61 8.49 8.27
C VAL A 119 12.01 7.89 8.42
N GLN A 120 12.47 7.13 7.42
CA GLN A 120 13.81 6.55 7.47
C GLN A 120 14.88 7.62 7.59
N GLN A 121 14.74 8.70 6.83
CA GLN A 121 15.69 9.81 6.91
C GLN A 121 15.66 10.48 8.28
N LEU A 122 14.46 10.64 8.83
CA LEU A 122 14.32 11.23 10.16
C LEU A 122 14.99 10.37 11.22
N VAL A 123 14.81 9.03 11.14
CA VAL A 123 15.46 8.10 12.06
C VAL A 123 16.98 8.25 11.99
N ARG A 124 17.53 8.31 10.77
CA ARG A 124 18.98 8.46 10.60
C ARG A 124 19.48 9.77 11.23
N ALA A 125 18.72 10.83 11.06
CA ALA A 125 19.11 12.13 11.63
C ALA A 125 19.08 12.11 13.16
N VAL A 126 18.03 11.52 13.74
CA VAL A 126 17.83 11.48 15.18
C VAL A 126 18.87 10.58 15.84
N LEU A 127 19.14 9.43 15.27
CA LEU A 127 20.05 8.44 15.83
C LEU A 127 21.44 8.51 15.24
N HIS A 128 21.82 9.68 14.73
CA HIS A 128 23.14 9.92 14.18
C HIS A 128 24.19 9.58 15.25
N GLY A 129 25.09 8.69 14.92
CA GLY A 129 26.09 8.21 15.85
C GLY A 129 25.66 7.04 16.73
N GLY A 130 24.37 6.69 16.68
CA GLY A 130 23.85 5.54 17.42
C GLY A 130 23.70 4.33 16.52
N GLN A 131 22.79 3.43 16.91
CA GLN A 131 22.53 2.21 16.15
C GLN A 131 21.05 2.14 15.77
N PRO A 132 20.67 2.75 14.65
CA PRO A 132 19.28 2.75 14.23
C PRO A 132 18.87 1.47 13.50
N GLY A 133 19.75 0.47 13.40
CA GLY A 133 19.62 -0.68 12.53
C GLY A 133 18.27 -1.39 12.57
N PRO A 134 17.81 -1.89 13.74
CA PRO A 134 16.55 -2.63 13.76
C PRO A 134 15.34 -1.78 13.33
N LEU A 135 15.31 -0.52 13.73
CA LEU A 135 14.21 0.37 13.38
C LEU A 135 14.22 0.64 11.87
N LEU A 136 15.38 0.97 11.31
CA LEU A 136 15.50 1.21 9.87
C LEU A 136 15.19 -0.06 9.08
N GLN A 137 15.63 -1.21 9.58
CA GLN A 137 15.41 -2.47 8.89
C GLN A 137 13.90 -2.77 8.79
N THR A 138 13.17 -2.58 9.87
CA THR A 138 11.73 -2.80 9.88
C THR A 138 11.01 -1.86 8.93
N LEU A 139 11.39 -0.58 8.95
CA LEU A 139 10.82 0.40 8.03
C LEU A 139 11.13 0.06 6.58
N ASN A 140 12.35 -0.39 6.32
CA ASN A 140 12.73 -0.79 4.97
C ASN A 140 11.95 -2.00 4.50
N GLU A 141 11.72 -2.97 5.37
CA GLU A 141 10.91 -4.14 5.06
C GLU A 141 9.50 -3.71 4.65
N ALA A 142 8.89 -2.82 5.43
CA ALA A 142 7.57 -2.30 5.11
C ALA A 142 7.57 -1.59 3.75
N LYS A 143 8.59 -0.77 3.51
CA LYS A 143 8.70 -0.02 2.27
C LYS A 143 8.83 -0.94 1.06
N GLN A 144 9.67 -1.99 1.17
CA GLN A 144 9.85 -2.93 0.08
C GLN A 144 8.56 -3.66 -0.26
N ILE A 145 7.78 -4.02 0.75
CA ILE A 145 6.48 -4.63 0.51
C ILE A 145 5.57 -3.69 -0.28
N VAL A 146 5.50 -2.43 0.13
CA VAL A 146 4.64 -1.46 -0.55
C VAL A 146 5.10 -1.24 -1.99
N VAL A 147 6.41 -1.17 -2.23
CA VAL A 147 6.95 -1.04 -3.59
C VAL A 147 6.46 -2.19 -4.48
N LEU A 148 6.55 -3.42 -3.97
CA LEU A 148 6.08 -4.58 -4.73
C LEU A 148 4.57 -4.52 -4.98
N LEU A 149 3.81 -4.07 -3.99
CA LEU A 149 2.35 -3.97 -4.11
C LEU A 149 1.97 -2.93 -5.17
N VAL A 150 2.67 -1.80 -5.19
CA VAL A 150 2.40 -0.76 -6.20
C VAL A 150 2.70 -1.31 -7.60
N GLU A 151 3.80 -2.05 -7.76
CA GLU A 151 4.13 -2.67 -9.04
C GLU A 151 3.04 -3.66 -9.47
N ARG A 152 2.57 -4.49 -8.54
CA ARG A 152 1.53 -5.49 -8.84
C ARG A 152 0.20 -4.82 -9.17
N THR A 153 -0.09 -3.70 -8.52
CA THR A 153 -1.29 -2.92 -8.84
C THR A 153 -1.25 -2.46 -10.29
N GLY A 154 -0.09 -2.00 -10.75
CA GLY A 154 0.09 -1.60 -12.14
C GLY A 154 -0.10 -2.75 -13.11
N THR A 155 0.46 -3.91 -12.79
CA THR A 155 0.32 -5.11 -13.63
C THR A 155 -1.14 -5.55 -13.70
N THR A 156 -1.84 -5.53 -12.58
CA THR A 156 -3.25 -5.90 -12.52
C THR A 156 -4.09 -4.94 -13.36
N ARG A 157 -3.78 -3.65 -13.28
CA ARG A 157 -4.50 -2.65 -14.07
C ARG A 157 -4.30 -2.90 -15.57
N GLN A 158 -3.08 -3.25 -15.97
CA GLN A 158 -2.80 -3.57 -17.38
C GLN A 158 -3.59 -4.79 -17.85
N ALA A 159 -3.73 -5.80 -16.99
CA ALA A 159 -4.52 -6.98 -17.33
C ALA A 159 -5.99 -6.62 -17.52
N ILE A 160 -6.49 -5.70 -16.71
CA ILE A 160 -7.87 -5.23 -16.84
C ILE A 160 -8.03 -4.45 -18.14
N GLU A 161 -7.09 -3.61 -18.48
CA GLU A 161 -7.13 -2.85 -19.74
C GLU A 161 -7.19 -3.79 -20.94
N ALA A 162 -6.40 -4.86 -20.90
CA ALA A 162 -6.40 -5.83 -21.99
C ALA A 162 -7.76 -6.55 -22.09
N ALA A 163 -8.33 -6.89 -20.94
CA ALA A 163 -9.65 -7.57 -20.91
C ALA A 163 -10.74 -6.64 -21.45
N VAL A 164 -10.68 -5.37 -21.09
CA VAL A 164 -11.65 -4.38 -21.58
C VAL A 164 -11.52 -4.20 -23.09
N ALA A 165 -10.27 -4.11 -23.58
CA ALA A 165 -10.03 -3.96 -25.02
C ALA A 165 -10.59 -5.17 -25.81
N GLU A 166 -10.35 -6.37 -25.28
CA GLU A 166 -10.87 -7.59 -25.90
C GLU A 166 -12.40 -7.59 -25.89
N ALA A 167 -13.01 -7.19 -24.80
CA ALA A 167 -14.46 -7.13 -24.69
C ALA A 167 -15.06 -6.14 -25.69
N ARG A 168 -14.38 -4.99 -25.88
CA ARG A 168 -14.82 -4.00 -26.87
C ARG A 168 -14.78 -4.57 -28.29
N GLN A 169 -13.71 -5.32 -28.59
CA GLN A 169 -13.60 -5.96 -29.90
C GLN A 169 -14.72 -6.97 -30.12
N LEU A 170 -15.02 -7.79 -29.11
CA LEU A 170 -16.09 -8.78 -29.21
C LEU A 170 -17.44 -8.11 -29.38
N GLY A 171 -17.69 -7.03 -28.65
CA GLY A 171 -18.93 -6.27 -28.77
C GLY A 171 -19.09 -5.65 -30.15
N SER A 172 -17.98 -5.15 -30.71
CA SER A 172 -17.97 -4.54 -32.04
C SER A 172 -18.21 -5.58 -33.14
N SER A 173 -17.52 -6.74 -33.05
CA SER A 173 -17.65 -7.76 -34.08
C SER A 173 -18.98 -8.53 -33.99
N GLY A 174 -19.67 -8.45 -32.85
CA GLY A 174 -20.99 -9.04 -32.69
C GLY A 174 -22.11 -8.28 -33.42
N ASN A 175 -21.79 -7.10 -33.92
CA ASN A 175 -22.76 -6.32 -34.67
C ASN A 175 -22.58 -6.49 -36.16
#